data_99ad35caae431ae4e3042a3c50d9a7bf
#
_entry.id   99ad35caae431ae4e3042a3c50d9a7bf
#
_cell.length_a   1.000
_cell.length_b   1.000
_cell.length_c   1.000
_cell.angle_alpha   90.00
_cell.angle_beta   90.00
_cell.angle_gamma   90.00
#
_symmetry.space_group_name_H-M   'P 1'
#
loop_
_entity.id
_entity.type
_entity.pdbx_description
1 polymer ?
#
loop_
_entity_poly.entity_id
_entity_poly.type
_entity_poly.pdbx_seq_one_letter_code
_entity_poly.pdbx_strand_id
1 'polypeptide(L)'
;MPPTPDRYLVISSDCHAGLPNAEYREWLDPGHRETFDAYLVERTRTVELARRGMLNTAFAEEWEAENAEGLRGGWDAARRDKELDADGVVGEVIFPDADAVTAGASAPFGAGLASAGDTDPALLMAGARAHNRWLAELCATSPERRAGVAIVPIFDVDAAVAEITRARESGLRGGILIPSMWQPYPPYHDHRYEPVWAACAEMGMPVHVHSGSADKAAYGPHVGMYTTEVRWWSSRPLWFLIWAGTFDRHPGLRFVVTECGAFWAPDLLWTMDTVYDREHGSRKLGDQLTAHLARRPSEVFDAQCAIGASNTRRRELARRYEIGIGNIMWGNDFPHPEGTWPHTREWLRGAFHDIPIDETRVMLGGNTAAMYGFDVDALATLAGRVGPTPADLGQTGDDLDKWRDLEAAGRPWLTGTEAVPLPVGP
;
A
#
# COMPACT_ATOMS: atom_id res chain seq x y z
N MET A 1 -5.45 -2.65 32.72
CA MET A 1 -4.79 -2.76 31.41
C MET A 1 -3.97 -4.02 31.44
N PRO A 2 -4.04 -4.92 30.46
CA PRO A 2 -3.06 -5.99 30.37
C PRO A 2 -1.66 -5.35 30.27
N PRO A 3 -0.60 -6.01 30.77
CA PRO A 3 0.75 -5.48 30.63
C PRO A 3 1.06 -5.28 29.15
N THR A 4 1.56 -4.10 28.82
CA THR A 4 2.03 -3.81 27.44
C THR A 4 3.04 -4.89 27.07
N PRO A 5 2.84 -5.63 25.97
CA PRO A 5 3.79 -6.69 25.61
C PRO A 5 5.20 -6.08 25.45
N ASP A 6 6.22 -6.80 25.92
CA ASP A 6 7.62 -6.38 25.78
C ASP A 6 8.08 -6.33 24.31
N ARG A 7 7.23 -6.77 23.38
CA ARG A 7 7.47 -6.82 21.93
C ARG A 7 6.47 -5.97 21.18
N TYR A 8 6.85 -5.52 20.00
CA TYR A 8 5.97 -4.82 19.09
C TYR A 8 5.01 -5.80 18.40
N LEU A 9 3.76 -5.37 18.28
CA LEU A 9 2.79 -5.98 17.40
C LEU A 9 2.96 -5.30 16.03
N VAL A 10 3.62 -5.99 15.10
CA VAL A 10 3.92 -5.46 13.76
C VAL A 10 2.89 -5.98 12.78
N ILE A 11 2.09 -5.07 12.21
CA ILE A 11 1.14 -5.37 11.16
C ILE A 11 1.55 -4.57 9.92
N SER A 12 1.92 -5.27 8.86
CA SER A 12 2.26 -4.63 7.60
C SER A 12 1.00 -4.07 6.94
N SER A 13 1.02 -2.78 6.60
CA SER A 13 -0.05 -2.14 5.83
C SER A 13 0.11 -2.33 4.32
N ASP A 14 1.15 -3.04 3.90
CA ASP A 14 1.48 -3.27 2.51
C ASP A 14 2.25 -4.58 2.35
N CYS A 15 1.57 -5.56 1.80
CA CYS A 15 2.09 -6.83 1.33
C CYS A 15 1.38 -7.21 0.04
N HIS A 16 1.98 -8.10 -0.72
CA HIS A 16 1.42 -8.52 -2.00
C HIS A 16 1.17 -10.03 -2.05
N ALA A 17 0.13 -10.42 -2.77
CA ALA A 17 -0.15 -11.81 -3.08
C ALA A 17 -0.73 -11.96 -4.49
N GLY A 18 -0.43 -13.08 -5.14
CA GLY A 18 -0.93 -13.40 -6.46
C GLY A 18 -0.54 -14.81 -6.87
N LEU A 19 -1.43 -15.50 -7.56
CA LEU A 19 -1.13 -16.79 -8.14
C LEU A 19 -0.12 -16.66 -9.29
N PRO A 20 0.67 -17.70 -9.56
CA PRO A 20 1.33 -17.83 -10.85
C PRO A 20 0.31 -17.64 -11.97
N ASN A 21 0.65 -16.79 -12.96
CA ASN A 21 -0.31 -16.27 -13.94
C ASN A 21 -1.24 -17.32 -14.55
N ALA A 22 -0.70 -18.47 -14.92
CA ALA A 22 -1.48 -19.54 -15.57
C ALA A 22 -2.55 -20.15 -14.64
N GLU A 23 -2.33 -20.13 -13.34
CA GLU A 23 -3.23 -20.75 -12.35
C GLU A 23 -4.52 -19.96 -12.17
N TYR A 24 -4.52 -18.65 -12.52
CA TYR A 24 -5.73 -17.84 -12.50
C TYR A 24 -6.83 -18.33 -13.47
N ARG A 25 -6.49 -19.15 -14.46
CA ARG A 25 -7.44 -19.67 -15.42
C ARG A 25 -8.64 -20.36 -14.77
N GLU A 26 -8.40 -21.10 -13.69
CA GLU A 26 -9.48 -21.82 -12.97
C GLU A 26 -10.39 -20.88 -12.15
N TRP A 27 -9.91 -19.71 -11.82
CA TRP A 27 -10.64 -18.67 -11.09
C TRP A 27 -11.48 -17.77 -11.97
N LEU A 28 -11.23 -17.78 -13.28
CA LEU A 28 -12.00 -17.02 -14.26
C LEU A 28 -13.32 -17.69 -14.58
N ASP A 29 -14.34 -16.86 -14.79
CA ASP A 29 -15.59 -17.33 -15.35
C ASP A 29 -15.33 -18.02 -16.71
N PRO A 30 -15.99 -19.16 -17.02
CA PRO A 30 -15.66 -19.97 -18.19
C PRO A 30 -15.62 -19.20 -19.52
N GLY A 31 -16.49 -18.18 -19.67
CA GLY A 31 -16.54 -17.34 -20.87
C GLY A 31 -15.30 -16.48 -21.14
N HIS A 32 -14.41 -16.30 -20.14
CA HIS A 32 -13.20 -15.48 -20.28
C HIS A 32 -11.91 -16.31 -20.44
N ARG A 33 -11.98 -17.64 -20.32
CA ARG A 33 -10.79 -18.50 -20.27
C ARG A 33 -10.00 -18.51 -21.58
N GLU A 34 -10.67 -18.56 -22.74
CA GLU A 34 -9.99 -18.50 -24.04
C GLU A 34 -9.33 -17.15 -24.29
N THR A 35 -10.00 -16.05 -23.91
CA THR A 35 -9.44 -14.70 -23.99
C THR A 35 -8.24 -14.57 -23.08
N PHE A 36 -8.28 -15.20 -21.91
CA PHE A 36 -7.16 -15.20 -20.99
C PHE A 36 -5.96 -16.01 -21.50
N ASP A 37 -6.19 -17.15 -22.14
CA ASP A 37 -5.10 -17.94 -22.76
C ASP A 37 -4.36 -17.10 -23.80
N ALA A 38 -5.09 -16.34 -24.65
CA ALA A 38 -4.49 -15.41 -25.62
C ALA A 38 -3.76 -14.25 -24.94
N TYR A 39 -4.34 -13.67 -23.88
CA TYR A 39 -3.72 -12.61 -23.08
C TYR A 39 -2.38 -13.06 -22.50
N LEU A 40 -2.28 -14.27 -21.94
CA LEU A 40 -1.03 -14.81 -21.36
C LEU A 40 0.10 -14.88 -22.39
N VAL A 41 -0.19 -15.29 -23.62
CA VAL A 41 0.81 -15.35 -24.70
C VAL A 41 1.39 -13.96 -24.99
N GLU A 42 0.53 -12.94 -25.12
CA GLU A 42 0.98 -11.58 -25.42
C GLU A 42 1.69 -10.95 -24.22
N ARG A 43 1.20 -11.20 -22.99
CA ARG A 43 1.83 -10.71 -21.76
C ARG A 43 3.24 -11.26 -21.61
N THR A 44 3.44 -12.57 -21.79
CA THR A 44 4.78 -13.19 -21.72
C THR A 44 5.74 -12.49 -22.67
N ARG A 45 5.31 -12.24 -23.89
CA ARG A 45 6.10 -11.51 -24.88
C ARG A 45 6.45 -10.09 -24.44
N THR A 46 5.48 -9.37 -23.90
CA THR A 46 5.67 -7.99 -23.42
C THR A 46 6.64 -7.93 -22.26
N VAL A 47 6.54 -8.85 -21.31
CA VAL A 47 7.45 -8.96 -20.16
C VAL A 47 8.87 -9.28 -20.62
N GLU A 48 9.06 -10.22 -21.54
CA GLU A 48 10.37 -10.53 -22.11
C GLU A 48 11.03 -9.33 -22.79
N LEU A 49 10.24 -8.51 -23.50
CA LEU A 49 10.73 -7.27 -24.12
C LEU A 49 11.12 -6.22 -23.08
N ALA A 50 10.31 -6.06 -22.03
CA ALA A 50 10.58 -5.12 -20.94
C ALA A 50 11.84 -5.53 -20.14
N ARG A 51 12.02 -6.82 -19.87
CA ARG A 51 13.23 -7.36 -19.22
C ARG A 51 14.50 -6.96 -19.97
N ARG A 52 14.49 -7.01 -21.29
CA ARG A 52 15.67 -6.70 -22.12
C ARG A 52 16.05 -5.21 -22.14
N GLY A 53 15.14 -4.32 -21.75
CA GLY A 53 15.33 -2.88 -21.91
C GLY A 53 15.40 -2.05 -20.61
N MET A 54 14.79 -2.51 -19.53
CA MET A 54 14.58 -1.66 -18.33
C MET A 54 14.97 -2.31 -17.00
N LEU A 55 15.04 -3.63 -16.93
CA LEU A 55 15.36 -4.35 -15.69
C LEU A 55 16.82 -4.75 -15.63
N ASN A 56 17.39 -4.66 -14.44
CA ASN A 56 18.66 -5.31 -14.15
C ASN A 56 18.42 -6.83 -14.03
N THR A 57 18.53 -7.53 -15.15
CA THR A 57 18.21 -8.97 -15.23
C THR A 57 19.12 -9.81 -14.32
N ALA A 58 20.36 -9.41 -14.12
CA ALA A 58 21.28 -10.12 -13.23
C ALA A 58 20.79 -10.02 -11.77
N PHE A 59 20.39 -8.83 -11.33
CA PHE A 59 19.79 -8.65 -10.00
C PHE A 59 18.50 -9.47 -9.83
N ALA A 60 17.62 -9.45 -10.84
CA ALA A 60 16.38 -10.19 -10.79
C ALA A 60 16.61 -11.71 -10.64
N GLU A 61 17.52 -12.26 -11.44
CA GLU A 61 17.87 -13.69 -11.40
C GLU A 61 18.52 -14.08 -10.07
N GLU A 62 19.38 -13.24 -9.52
CA GLU A 62 20.03 -13.44 -8.23
C GLU A 62 19.01 -13.40 -7.10
N TRP A 63 18.16 -12.37 -7.05
CA TRP A 63 17.09 -12.25 -6.07
C TRP A 63 16.12 -13.44 -6.09
N GLU A 64 15.67 -13.85 -7.28
CA GLU A 64 14.78 -15.01 -7.44
C GLU A 64 15.46 -16.30 -6.97
N ALA A 65 16.74 -16.49 -7.29
CA ALA A 65 17.48 -17.70 -6.89
C ALA A 65 17.70 -17.75 -5.37
N GLU A 66 18.07 -16.64 -4.75
CA GLU A 66 18.33 -16.56 -3.31
C GLU A 66 17.06 -16.69 -2.49
N ASN A 67 15.95 -16.15 -2.98
CA ASN A 67 14.69 -16.08 -2.25
C ASN A 67 13.60 -17.04 -2.77
N ALA A 68 13.92 -17.97 -3.67
CA ALA A 68 12.97 -18.85 -4.36
C ALA A 68 11.93 -19.52 -3.45
N GLU A 69 12.35 -20.02 -2.29
CA GLU A 69 11.45 -20.64 -1.32
C GLU A 69 10.55 -19.60 -0.64
N GLY A 70 11.06 -18.44 -0.26
CA GLY A 70 10.33 -17.36 0.38
C GLY A 70 9.30 -16.72 -0.56
N LEU A 71 9.65 -16.52 -1.82
CA LEU A 71 8.78 -15.97 -2.86
C LEU A 71 7.52 -16.80 -3.10
N ARG A 72 7.54 -18.11 -2.81
CA ARG A 72 6.33 -18.93 -2.83
C ARG A 72 5.26 -18.46 -1.85
N GLY A 73 5.64 -17.71 -0.81
CA GLY A 73 4.70 -17.03 0.09
C GLY A 73 3.79 -16.03 -0.61
N GLY A 74 4.07 -15.64 -1.86
CA GLY A 74 3.15 -14.88 -2.69
C GLY A 74 1.81 -15.58 -2.95
N TRP A 75 1.77 -16.93 -2.89
CA TRP A 75 0.56 -17.72 -3.13
C TRP A 75 0.39 -18.94 -2.20
N ASP A 76 1.43 -19.38 -1.52
CA ASP A 76 1.38 -20.49 -0.57
C ASP A 76 1.18 -19.94 0.85
N ALA A 77 0.01 -20.16 1.43
CA ALA A 77 -0.37 -19.63 2.73
C ALA A 77 0.55 -20.10 3.88
N ALA A 78 0.95 -21.37 3.88
CA ALA A 78 1.82 -21.92 4.93
C ALA A 78 3.25 -21.38 4.82
N ARG A 79 3.74 -21.22 3.60
CA ARG A 79 5.02 -20.58 3.36
C ARG A 79 4.99 -19.11 3.76
N ARG A 80 3.93 -18.40 3.40
CA ARG A 80 3.71 -16.99 3.77
C ARG A 80 3.77 -16.78 5.27
N ASP A 81 3.02 -17.57 6.04
CA ASP A 81 3.03 -17.48 7.50
C ASP A 81 4.44 -17.67 8.08
N LYS A 82 5.20 -18.61 7.51
CA LYS A 82 6.58 -18.87 7.95
C LYS A 82 7.51 -17.69 7.66
N GLU A 83 7.38 -17.07 6.49
CA GLU A 83 8.20 -15.90 6.13
C GLU A 83 7.88 -14.69 7.01
N LEU A 84 6.59 -14.38 7.19
CA LEU A 84 6.18 -13.27 8.04
C LEU A 84 6.58 -13.48 9.51
N ASP A 85 6.45 -14.72 10.03
CA ASP A 85 6.87 -15.04 11.39
C ASP A 85 8.39 -14.85 11.59
N ALA A 86 9.18 -15.30 10.61
CA ALA A 86 10.65 -15.13 10.65
C ALA A 86 11.04 -13.64 10.62
N ASP A 87 10.30 -12.85 9.89
CA ASP A 87 10.53 -11.41 9.70
C ASP A 87 9.90 -10.53 10.80
N GLY A 88 9.16 -11.16 11.73
CA GLY A 88 8.57 -10.50 12.92
C GLY A 88 7.23 -9.83 12.68
N VAL A 89 6.54 -10.14 11.58
CA VAL A 89 5.26 -9.57 11.16
C VAL A 89 4.11 -10.51 11.55
N VAL A 90 3.12 -10.01 12.28
CA VAL A 90 2.03 -10.83 12.81
C VAL A 90 0.72 -10.68 12.05
N GLY A 91 0.58 -9.63 11.28
CA GLY A 91 -0.60 -9.37 10.45
C GLY A 91 -0.25 -8.56 9.22
N GLU A 92 -1.13 -8.56 8.25
CA GLU A 92 -0.85 -7.94 6.95
C GLU A 92 -2.10 -7.47 6.21
N VAL A 93 -1.93 -6.40 5.45
CA VAL A 93 -2.86 -5.93 4.42
C VAL A 93 -2.31 -6.39 3.08
N ILE A 94 -3.13 -7.09 2.28
CA ILE A 94 -2.65 -7.79 1.09
C ILE A 94 -3.20 -7.15 -0.18
N PHE A 95 -2.31 -6.65 -1.01
CA PHE A 95 -2.55 -6.12 -2.36
C PHE A 95 -2.28 -7.18 -3.44
N PRO A 96 -2.74 -6.97 -4.68
CA PRO A 96 -2.43 -7.85 -5.80
C PRO A 96 -0.97 -7.71 -6.27
N ASP A 97 -0.61 -8.57 -7.24
CA ASP A 97 0.66 -8.52 -7.97
C ASP A 97 1.89 -8.82 -7.08
N ALA A 98 2.03 -10.10 -6.66
CA ALA A 98 3.11 -10.57 -5.79
C ALA A 98 4.49 -10.66 -6.46
N ASP A 99 4.61 -10.33 -7.73
CA ASP A 99 5.85 -10.41 -8.49
C ASP A 99 6.15 -9.09 -9.22
N ALA A 100 6.95 -8.27 -8.58
CA ALA A 100 7.42 -7.02 -9.16
C ALA A 100 8.54 -7.23 -10.20
N VAL A 101 9.25 -8.37 -10.16
CA VAL A 101 10.45 -8.59 -10.98
C VAL A 101 10.11 -9.28 -12.30
N THR A 102 9.38 -10.39 -12.24
CA THR A 102 9.09 -11.21 -13.43
C THR A 102 7.70 -10.99 -13.99
N ALA A 103 6.83 -10.31 -13.25
CA ALA A 103 5.39 -10.19 -13.52
C ALA A 103 4.70 -11.55 -13.69
N GLY A 104 5.24 -12.59 -13.03
CA GLY A 104 4.76 -13.97 -13.10
C GLY A 104 3.57 -14.27 -12.21
N ALA A 105 3.24 -13.37 -11.27
CA ALA A 105 2.13 -13.51 -10.31
C ALA A 105 1.26 -12.25 -10.29
N SER A 106 0.81 -11.80 -11.45
CA SER A 106 -0.02 -10.61 -11.62
C SER A 106 -1.49 -10.94 -11.86
N ALA A 107 -2.38 -10.08 -11.41
CA ALA A 107 -3.81 -10.22 -11.64
C ALA A 107 -4.17 -10.29 -13.14
N PRO A 108 -5.16 -11.13 -13.54
CA PRO A 108 -5.53 -11.32 -14.93
C PRO A 108 -5.93 -10.02 -15.63
N PHE A 109 -5.65 -9.95 -16.92
CA PHE A 109 -5.98 -8.82 -17.80
C PHE A 109 -5.41 -7.47 -17.35
N GLY A 110 -4.38 -7.47 -16.47
CA GLY A 110 -3.80 -6.25 -15.95
C GLY A 110 -4.70 -5.52 -14.94
N ALA A 111 -5.60 -6.24 -14.28
CA ALA A 111 -6.53 -5.64 -13.31
C ALA A 111 -5.87 -5.15 -12.02
N GLY A 112 -4.62 -5.57 -11.72
CA GLY A 112 -3.87 -5.21 -10.52
C GLY A 112 -3.33 -3.77 -10.51
N LEU A 113 -2.12 -3.62 -9.94
CA LEU A 113 -1.49 -2.32 -9.69
C LEU A 113 -1.24 -1.49 -10.96
N ALA A 114 -0.93 -2.16 -12.06
CA ALA A 114 -0.62 -1.53 -13.34
C ALA A 114 -1.83 -1.35 -14.24
N SER A 115 -3.04 -1.28 -13.68
CA SER A 115 -4.27 -1.16 -14.47
C SER A 115 -4.15 0.00 -15.48
N ALA A 116 -4.33 -0.32 -16.75
CA ALA A 116 -4.19 0.63 -17.83
C ALA A 116 -5.55 0.97 -18.44
N GLY A 117 -5.74 2.25 -18.75
CA GLY A 117 -6.99 2.78 -19.31
C GLY A 117 -7.42 2.23 -20.68
N ASP A 118 -6.55 1.51 -21.38
CA ASP A 118 -6.84 0.95 -22.69
C ASP A 118 -7.44 -0.47 -22.65
N THR A 119 -7.48 -1.11 -21.48
CA THR A 119 -8.08 -2.44 -21.34
C THR A 119 -9.60 -2.33 -21.23
N ASP A 120 -10.32 -3.21 -21.91
CA ASP A 120 -11.79 -3.31 -21.81
C ASP A 120 -12.21 -3.43 -20.33
N PRO A 121 -13.07 -2.52 -19.82
CA PRO A 121 -13.53 -2.56 -18.43
C PRO A 121 -14.15 -3.90 -18.01
N ALA A 122 -14.80 -4.61 -18.93
CA ALA A 122 -15.37 -5.92 -18.68
C ALA A 122 -14.28 -6.98 -18.43
N LEU A 123 -13.17 -6.92 -19.16
CA LEU A 123 -12.02 -7.80 -18.92
C LEU A 123 -11.29 -7.45 -17.64
N LEU A 124 -11.09 -6.15 -17.35
CA LEU A 124 -10.53 -5.73 -16.06
C LEU A 124 -11.36 -6.25 -14.89
N MET A 125 -12.69 -6.12 -14.97
CA MET A 125 -13.59 -6.62 -13.94
C MET A 125 -13.56 -8.16 -13.85
N ALA A 126 -13.44 -8.88 -14.96
CA ALA A 126 -13.30 -10.33 -14.95
C ALA A 126 -12.01 -10.77 -14.26
N GLY A 127 -10.90 -10.09 -14.55
CA GLY A 127 -9.61 -10.33 -13.90
C GLY A 127 -9.64 -10.00 -12.41
N ALA A 128 -10.22 -8.86 -12.03
CA ALA A 128 -10.42 -8.45 -10.66
C ALA A 128 -11.20 -9.50 -9.85
N ARG A 129 -12.32 -9.97 -10.40
CA ARG A 129 -13.15 -11.03 -9.76
C ARG A 129 -12.41 -12.35 -9.58
N ALA A 130 -11.58 -12.73 -10.55
CA ALA A 130 -10.77 -13.94 -10.44
C ALA A 130 -9.77 -13.82 -9.29
N HIS A 131 -9.05 -12.70 -9.22
CA HIS A 131 -8.12 -12.43 -8.13
C HIS A 131 -8.84 -12.35 -6.77
N ASN A 132 -9.93 -11.60 -6.67
CA ASN A 132 -10.66 -11.40 -5.42
C ASN A 132 -11.20 -12.72 -4.84
N ARG A 133 -11.69 -13.63 -5.68
CA ARG A 133 -12.13 -14.98 -5.26
C ARG A 133 -10.98 -15.78 -4.67
N TRP A 134 -9.85 -15.81 -5.34
CA TRP A 134 -8.66 -16.49 -4.85
C TRP A 134 -8.11 -15.85 -3.56
N LEU A 135 -8.01 -14.53 -3.52
CA LEU A 135 -7.51 -13.82 -2.34
C LEU A 135 -8.39 -14.05 -1.11
N ALA A 136 -9.71 -14.16 -1.30
CA ALA A 136 -10.62 -14.48 -0.20
C ALA A 136 -10.31 -15.87 0.39
N GLU A 137 -10.01 -16.87 -0.44
CA GLU A 137 -9.60 -18.19 0.05
C GLU A 137 -8.25 -18.15 0.76
N LEU A 138 -7.27 -17.39 0.23
CA LEU A 138 -5.99 -17.19 0.90
C LEU A 138 -6.19 -16.53 2.28
N CYS A 139 -7.00 -15.49 2.38
CA CYS A 139 -7.29 -14.80 3.63
C CYS A 139 -8.01 -15.70 4.63
N ALA A 140 -8.91 -16.57 4.17
CA ALA A 140 -9.66 -17.50 5.02
C ALA A 140 -8.77 -18.54 5.72
N THR A 141 -7.53 -18.76 5.30
CA THR A 141 -6.61 -19.68 5.96
C THR A 141 -6.06 -19.15 7.29
N SER A 142 -6.01 -17.80 7.47
CA SER A 142 -5.61 -17.14 8.71
C SER A 142 -6.32 -15.77 8.81
N PRO A 143 -7.65 -15.76 9.02
CA PRO A 143 -8.47 -14.54 8.90
C PRO A 143 -8.13 -13.48 9.96
N GLU A 144 -7.58 -13.88 11.10
CA GLU A 144 -7.09 -12.97 12.14
C GLU A 144 -5.84 -12.20 11.70
N ARG A 145 -5.02 -12.77 10.80
CA ARG A 145 -3.75 -12.20 10.34
C ARG A 145 -3.88 -11.42 9.03
N ARG A 146 -4.92 -11.67 8.23
CA ARG A 146 -4.99 -11.20 6.83
C ARG A 146 -6.15 -10.25 6.59
N ALA A 147 -5.85 -9.13 5.95
CA ALA A 147 -6.83 -8.18 5.45
C ALA A 147 -6.62 -8.00 3.94
N GLY A 148 -7.26 -8.85 3.13
CA GLY A 148 -7.16 -8.78 1.66
C GLY A 148 -7.86 -7.53 1.11
N VAL A 149 -7.21 -6.85 0.19
CA VAL A 149 -7.71 -5.68 -0.54
C VAL A 149 -8.27 -6.14 -1.88
N ALA A 150 -9.57 -5.92 -2.09
CA ALA A 150 -10.22 -6.33 -3.34
C ALA A 150 -9.86 -5.37 -4.49
N ILE A 151 -9.52 -5.89 -5.64
CA ILE A 151 -9.38 -5.08 -6.86
C ILE A 151 -10.78 -4.68 -7.32
N VAL A 152 -11.02 -3.39 -7.51
CA VAL A 152 -12.30 -2.88 -8.02
C VAL A 152 -12.05 -1.82 -9.09
N PRO A 153 -12.08 -2.17 -10.38
CA PRO A 153 -12.13 -1.20 -11.48
C PRO A 153 -13.46 -0.44 -11.42
N ILE A 154 -13.43 0.84 -11.03
CA ILE A 154 -14.65 1.61 -10.74
C ILE A 154 -15.25 2.33 -11.97
N PHE A 155 -14.81 1.98 -13.16
CA PHE A 155 -15.26 2.66 -14.39
C PHE A 155 -16.69 2.29 -14.82
N ASP A 156 -17.13 1.07 -14.47
CA ASP A 156 -18.53 0.66 -14.44
C ASP A 156 -19.00 0.68 -12.99
N VAL A 157 -19.74 1.73 -12.62
CA VAL A 157 -20.13 2.02 -11.25
C VAL A 157 -21.05 0.93 -10.66
N ASP A 158 -22.01 0.44 -11.42
CA ASP A 158 -22.92 -0.60 -10.94
C ASP A 158 -22.19 -1.94 -10.72
N ALA A 159 -21.31 -2.31 -11.63
CA ALA A 159 -20.47 -3.49 -11.50
C ALA A 159 -19.48 -3.35 -10.33
N ALA A 160 -18.95 -2.15 -10.08
CA ALA A 160 -18.06 -1.86 -8.97
C ALA A 160 -18.76 -2.01 -7.62
N VAL A 161 -19.95 -1.40 -7.45
CA VAL A 161 -20.75 -1.52 -6.21
C VAL A 161 -21.11 -2.98 -5.92
N ALA A 162 -21.49 -3.74 -6.96
CA ALA A 162 -21.76 -5.16 -6.82
C ALA A 162 -20.50 -5.97 -6.42
N GLU A 163 -19.33 -5.59 -6.92
CA GLU A 163 -18.05 -6.25 -6.56
C GLU A 163 -17.62 -5.91 -5.14
N ILE A 164 -17.77 -4.66 -4.69
CA ILE A 164 -17.51 -4.25 -3.30
C ILE A 164 -18.34 -5.09 -2.33
N THR A 165 -19.63 -5.26 -2.63
CA THR A 165 -20.52 -6.09 -1.82
C THR A 165 -20.04 -7.54 -1.75
N ARG A 166 -19.73 -8.16 -2.91
CA ARG A 166 -19.22 -9.53 -2.96
C ARG A 166 -17.90 -9.69 -2.22
N ALA A 167 -16.98 -8.76 -2.38
CA ALA A 167 -15.70 -8.78 -1.70
C ALA A 167 -15.88 -8.76 -0.17
N ARG A 168 -16.74 -7.87 0.32
CA ARG A 168 -17.05 -7.80 1.75
C ARG A 168 -17.69 -9.09 2.28
N GLU A 169 -18.67 -9.63 1.57
CA GLU A 169 -19.35 -10.87 1.92
C GLU A 169 -18.41 -12.11 1.89
N SER A 170 -17.40 -12.09 1.02
CA SER A 170 -16.39 -13.15 0.97
C SER A 170 -15.29 -13.05 2.03
N GLY A 171 -15.34 -12.03 2.90
CA GLY A 171 -14.39 -11.85 4.00
C GLY A 171 -13.18 -10.97 3.68
N LEU A 172 -13.10 -10.37 2.49
CA LEU A 172 -12.09 -9.36 2.19
C LEU A 172 -12.41 -8.08 2.98
N ARG A 173 -11.59 -7.79 4.00
CA ARG A 173 -11.79 -6.65 4.91
C ARG A 173 -10.73 -5.56 4.76
N GLY A 174 -9.74 -5.77 3.91
CA GLY A 174 -8.69 -4.79 3.64
C GLY A 174 -9.18 -3.57 2.88
N GLY A 175 -10.39 -3.61 2.32
CA GLY A 175 -10.93 -2.52 1.52
C GLY A 175 -10.88 -2.80 0.04
N ILE A 176 -10.85 -1.76 -0.77
CA ILE A 176 -10.78 -1.86 -2.22
C ILE A 176 -9.56 -1.12 -2.78
N LEU A 177 -8.97 -1.67 -3.81
CA LEU A 177 -7.97 -1.02 -4.65
C LEU A 177 -8.65 -0.47 -5.90
N ILE A 178 -8.56 0.85 -6.10
CA ILE A 178 -9.01 1.51 -7.32
C ILE A 178 -7.80 1.90 -8.18
N PRO A 179 -7.95 2.00 -9.50
CA PRO A 179 -6.87 2.51 -10.35
C PRO A 179 -6.42 3.89 -9.90
N SER A 180 -5.12 4.12 -9.78
CA SER A 180 -4.59 5.46 -9.43
C SER A 180 -4.80 6.48 -10.55
N MET A 181 -4.88 6.01 -11.80
CA MET A 181 -5.19 6.82 -12.97
C MET A 181 -6.60 6.53 -13.47
N TRP A 182 -7.37 7.59 -13.70
CA TRP A 182 -8.75 7.48 -14.18
C TRP A 182 -8.93 7.64 -15.70
N GLN A 183 -7.94 8.15 -16.41
CA GLN A 183 -8.05 8.33 -17.86
C GLN A 183 -8.30 6.99 -18.58
N PRO A 184 -9.17 6.95 -19.57
CA PRO A 184 -9.87 8.06 -20.25
C PRO A 184 -11.20 8.45 -19.58
N TYR A 185 -11.52 7.95 -18.41
CA TYR A 185 -12.77 8.21 -17.70
C TYR A 185 -12.73 9.55 -16.94
N PRO A 186 -13.88 10.07 -16.49
CA PRO A 186 -13.92 11.25 -15.63
C PRO A 186 -13.11 11.07 -14.36
N PRO A 187 -12.52 12.15 -13.82
CA PRO A 187 -11.77 12.09 -12.57
C PRO A 187 -12.68 11.77 -11.38
N TYR A 188 -12.11 11.18 -10.32
CA TYR A 188 -12.83 10.58 -9.21
C TYR A 188 -13.68 11.54 -8.37
N HIS A 189 -13.57 12.85 -8.56
CA HIS A 189 -14.49 13.83 -7.98
C HIS A 189 -15.80 13.98 -8.77
N ASP A 190 -15.96 13.33 -9.91
CA ASP A 190 -17.23 13.33 -10.65
C ASP A 190 -18.29 12.58 -9.85
N HIS A 191 -19.50 13.18 -9.78
CA HIS A 191 -20.63 12.64 -9.01
C HIS A 191 -21.06 11.23 -9.44
N ARG A 192 -20.67 10.76 -10.60
CA ARG A 192 -20.95 9.39 -11.05
C ARG A 192 -20.40 8.33 -10.11
N TYR A 193 -19.32 8.63 -9.36
CA TYR A 193 -18.68 7.71 -8.42
C TYR A 193 -19.27 7.75 -7.00
N GLU A 194 -20.23 8.63 -6.72
CA GLU A 194 -20.87 8.72 -5.39
C GLU A 194 -21.40 7.37 -4.87
N PRO A 195 -22.03 6.49 -5.72
CA PRO A 195 -22.47 5.18 -5.25
C PRO A 195 -21.31 4.29 -4.74
N VAL A 196 -20.11 4.42 -5.33
CA VAL A 196 -18.92 3.68 -4.90
C VAL A 196 -18.47 4.17 -3.52
N TRP A 197 -18.41 5.49 -3.33
CA TRP A 197 -18.01 6.10 -2.06
C TRP A 197 -19.00 5.77 -0.94
N ALA A 198 -20.29 5.82 -1.26
CA ALA A 198 -21.35 5.43 -0.32
C ALA A 198 -21.23 3.96 0.10
N ALA A 199 -21.08 3.04 -0.85
CA ALA A 199 -20.92 1.61 -0.57
C ALA A 199 -19.69 1.33 0.30
N CYS A 200 -18.56 1.97 0.01
CA CYS A 200 -17.34 1.83 0.81
C CYS A 200 -17.53 2.35 2.24
N ALA A 201 -18.18 3.51 2.40
CA ALA A 201 -18.44 4.10 3.69
C ALA A 201 -19.40 3.25 4.55
N GLU A 202 -20.48 2.73 3.95
CA GLU A 202 -21.50 1.91 4.62
C GLU A 202 -20.93 0.54 5.05
N MET A 203 -20.10 -0.07 4.22
CA MET A 203 -19.52 -1.40 4.49
C MET A 203 -18.21 -1.36 5.28
N GLY A 204 -17.69 -0.16 5.59
CA GLY A 204 -16.42 0.01 6.28
C GLY A 204 -15.24 -0.53 5.47
N MET A 205 -15.27 -0.36 4.14
CA MET A 205 -14.23 -0.78 3.21
C MET A 205 -13.33 0.43 2.88
N PRO A 206 -12.09 0.52 3.40
CA PRO A 206 -11.17 1.57 3.00
C PRO A 206 -10.92 1.56 1.49
N VAL A 207 -10.78 2.74 0.90
CA VAL A 207 -10.42 2.89 -0.52
C VAL A 207 -8.93 3.12 -0.63
N HIS A 208 -8.27 2.33 -1.45
CA HIS A 208 -6.83 2.43 -1.67
C HIS A 208 -6.50 2.91 -3.08
N VAL A 209 -5.48 3.73 -3.16
CA VAL A 209 -4.61 3.89 -4.31
C VAL A 209 -3.21 3.40 -3.96
N HIS A 210 -2.49 2.91 -4.95
CA HIS A 210 -1.18 2.28 -4.74
C HIS A 210 -0.19 2.80 -5.79
N SER A 211 1.10 2.79 -5.48
CA SER A 211 2.15 3.01 -6.46
C SER A 211 2.01 2.04 -7.66
N GLY A 212 2.59 2.38 -8.78
CA GLY A 212 2.64 1.52 -9.97
C GLY A 212 1.97 2.09 -11.23
N SER A 213 0.96 2.95 -11.09
CA SER A 213 0.26 3.57 -12.23
C SER A 213 0.76 4.97 -12.52
N ALA A 214 1.20 5.23 -13.76
CA ALA A 214 1.52 6.55 -14.28
C ALA A 214 1.39 6.56 -15.80
N ASP A 215 1.35 7.73 -16.41
CA ASP A 215 1.37 7.88 -17.87
C ASP A 215 2.78 7.58 -18.42
N LYS A 216 3.10 6.28 -18.52
CA LYS A 216 4.43 5.81 -18.96
C LYS A 216 4.81 6.29 -20.36
N ALA A 217 3.84 6.59 -21.23
CA ALA A 217 4.10 7.06 -22.57
C ALA A 217 4.79 8.43 -22.59
N ALA A 218 4.54 9.26 -21.57
CA ALA A 218 5.16 10.58 -21.45
C ALA A 218 6.67 10.52 -21.15
N TYR A 219 7.17 9.41 -20.60
CA TYR A 219 8.57 9.32 -20.10
C TYR A 219 9.56 8.72 -21.11
N GLY A 220 9.07 8.05 -22.16
CA GLY A 220 9.95 7.33 -23.09
C GLY A 220 10.85 6.33 -22.35
N PRO A 221 12.17 6.29 -22.64
CA PRO A 221 13.11 5.35 -21.99
C PRO A 221 13.61 5.82 -20.62
N HIS A 222 13.10 6.95 -20.09
CA HIS A 222 13.66 7.59 -18.90
C HIS A 222 12.94 7.14 -17.62
N VAL A 223 13.24 5.95 -17.14
CA VAL A 223 12.66 5.34 -15.93
C VAL A 223 12.78 6.23 -14.69
N GLY A 224 13.86 7.01 -14.57
CA GLY A 224 14.03 7.95 -13.46
C GLY A 224 12.94 9.03 -13.39
N MET A 225 12.38 9.46 -14.52
CA MET A 225 11.23 10.38 -14.53
C MET A 225 9.99 9.67 -13.98
N TYR A 226 9.71 8.45 -14.47
CA TYR A 226 8.60 7.64 -13.98
C TYR A 226 8.69 7.41 -12.45
N THR A 227 9.83 6.94 -11.95
CA THR A 227 10.01 6.66 -10.51
C THR A 227 9.91 7.91 -9.65
N THR A 228 10.19 9.09 -10.21
CA THR A 228 10.01 10.36 -9.51
C THR A 228 8.53 10.75 -9.44
N GLU A 229 7.79 10.63 -10.55
CA GLU A 229 6.44 11.15 -10.66
C GLU A 229 5.35 10.14 -10.26
N VAL A 230 5.62 8.82 -10.28
CA VAL A 230 4.60 7.81 -9.99
C VAL A 230 3.93 8.01 -8.64
N ARG A 231 4.66 8.47 -7.64
CA ARG A 231 4.14 8.76 -6.29
C ARG A 231 3.10 9.87 -6.29
N TRP A 232 3.29 10.89 -7.13
CA TRP A 232 2.33 11.98 -7.32
C TRP A 232 1.10 11.52 -8.08
N TRP A 233 1.27 10.74 -9.13
CA TRP A 233 0.15 10.15 -9.85
C TRP A 233 -0.72 9.30 -8.93
N SER A 234 -0.10 8.45 -8.14
CA SER A 234 -0.80 7.52 -7.26
C SER A 234 -1.48 8.24 -6.08
N SER A 235 -0.90 9.29 -5.53
CA SER A 235 -1.53 10.07 -4.46
C SER A 235 -2.56 11.09 -4.96
N ARG A 236 -2.57 11.40 -6.25
CA ARG A 236 -3.41 12.45 -6.85
C ARG A 236 -4.91 12.33 -6.54
N PRO A 237 -5.54 11.15 -6.55
CA PRO A 237 -6.96 11.00 -6.20
C PRO A 237 -7.33 11.58 -4.84
N LEU A 238 -6.42 11.55 -3.86
CA LEU A 238 -6.65 12.06 -2.52
C LEU A 238 -7.14 13.51 -2.50
N TRP A 239 -6.37 14.42 -3.11
CA TRP A 239 -6.75 15.85 -3.06
C TRP A 239 -7.90 16.19 -3.99
N PHE A 240 -8.17 15.37 -5.03
CA PHE A 240 -9.38 15.52 -5.83
C PHE A 240 -10.63 15.25 -5.00
N LEU A 241 -10.61 14.20 -4.17
CA LEU A 241 -11.71 13.84 -3.29
C LEU A 241 -11.86 14.82 -2.11
N ILE A 242 -10.75 15.30 -1.54
CA ILE A 242 -10.78 16.33 -0.49
C ILE A 242 -11.43 17.60 -1.03
N TRP A 243 -10.92 18.16 -2.12
CA TRP A 243 -11.42 19.41 -2.69
C TRP A 243 -12.86 19.30 -3.23
N ALA A 244 -13.31 18.12 -3.59
CA ALA A 244 -14.69 17.89 -4.01
C ALA A 244 -15.66 17.76 -2.83
N GLY A 245 -15.19 17.75 -1.58
CA GLY A 245 -16.02 17.55 -0.39
C GLY A 245 -16.58 16.12 -0.28
N THR A 246 -15.97 15.13 -0.95
CA THR A 246 -16.45 13.74 -0.92
C THR A 246 -16.43 13.18 0.50
N PHE A 247 -15.41 13.47 1.27
CA PHE A 247 -15.28 13.03 2.65
C PHE A 247 -16.30 13.67 3.60
N ASP A 248 -16.74 14.88 3.31
CA ASP A 248 -17.81 15.54 4.10
C ASP A 248 -19.18 14.93 3.80
N ARG A 249 -19.42 14.52 2.55
CA ARG A 249 -20.64 13.79 2.16
C ARG A 249 -20.67 12.35 2.67
N HIS A 250 -19.49 11.73 2.82
CA HIS A 250 -19.34 10.34 3.27
C HIS A 250 -18.44 10.26 4.52
N PRO A 251 -18.93 10.62 5.71
CA PRO A 251 -18.09 10.66 6.93
C PRO A 251 -17.53 9.29 7.35
N GLY A 252 -18.12 8.18 6.89
CA GLY A 252 -17.60 6.82 7.10
C GLY A 252 -16.51 6.40 6.11
N LEU A 253 -16.29 7.16 5.03
CA LEU A 253 -15.28 6.84 4.03
C LEU A 253 -13.88 6.95 4.62
N ARG A 254 -13.04 5.95 4.36
CA ARG A 254 -11.61 5.94 4.66
C ARG A 254 -10.82 5.84 3.38
N PHE A 255 -9.69 6.56 3.30
CA PHE A 255 -8.84 6.57 2.10
C PHE A 255 -7.38 6.37 2.48
N VAL A 256 -6.70 5.46 1.77
CA VAL A 256 -5.31 5.12 2.04
C VAL A 256 -4.48 5.29 0.76
N VAL A 257 -3.37 6.00 0.91
CA VAL A 257 -2.36 6.11 -0.15
C VAL A 257 -1.22 5.16 0.21
N THR A 258 -1.04 4.11 -0.59
CA THR A 258 -0.09 3.01 -0.29
C THR A 258 1.13 3.09 -1.20
N GLU A 259 2.30 2.75 -0.66
CA GLU A 259 3.61 2.67 -1.33
C GLU A 259 4.07 3.97 -2.03
N CYS A 260 3.54 5.10 -1.62
CA CYS A 260 3.93 6.39 -2.20
C CYS A 260 4.93 7.17 -1.32
N GLY A 261 5.42 6.55 -0.23
CA GLY A 261 6.12 7.25 0.84
C GLY A 261 5.21 8.23 1.57
N ALA A 262 5.72 8.90 2.60
CA ALA A 262 4.98 9.88 3.38
C ALA A 262 5.55 11.31 3.23
N PHE A 263 6.66 11.47 2.53
CA PHE A 263 7.42 12.72 2.42
C PHE A 263 6.64 13.89 1.79
N TRP A 264 5.68 13.59 0.94
CA TRP A 264 4.87 14.57 0.21
C TRP A 264 3.74 15.18 1.06
N ALA A 265 3.25 14.45 2.07
CA ALA A 265 2.04 14.80 2.80
C ALA A 265 2.13 16.13 3.56
N PRO A 266 3.20 16.44 4.33
CA PRO A 266 3.27 17.71 5.05
C PRO A 266 3.13 18.93 4.14
N ASP A 267 3.87 18.96 3.04
CA ASP A 267 3.89 20.10 2.13
C ASP A 267 2.59 20.21 1.32
N LEU A 268 1.97 19.07 0.98
CA LEU A 268 0.66 19.05 0.33
C LEU A 268 -0.43 19.57 1.27
N LEU A 269 -0.48 19.07 2.50
CA LEU A 269 -1.48 19.48 3.49
C LEU A 269 -1.36 20.97 3.81
N TRP A 270 -0.13 21.45 4.04
CA TRP A 270 0.13 22.87 4.23
C TRP A 270 -0.32 23.70 3.02
N THR A 271 -0.03 23.24 1.80
CA THR A 271 -0.45 23.94 0.58
C THR A 271 -1.96 24.01 0.46
N MET A 272 -2.65 22.90 0.71
CA MET A 272 -4.12 22.87 0.63
C MET A 272 -4.76 23.77 1.69
N ASP A 273 -4.27 23.76 2.91
CA ASP A 273 -4.77 24.62 3.98
C ASP A 273 -4.51 26.12 3.69
N THR A 274 -3.33 26.45 3.18
CA THR A 274 -3.02 27.82 2.74
C THR A 274 -3.99 28.30 1.67
N VAL A 275 -4.33 27.44 0.71
CA VAL A 275 -5.35 27.74 -0.32
C VAL A 275 -6.74 27.88 0.31
N TYR A 276 -7.11 26.99 1.24
CA TYR A 276 -8.38 27.01 1.94
C TYR A 276 -8.55 28.32 2.74
N ASP A 277 -7.54 28.72 3.49
CA ASP A 277 -7.52 29.95 4.30
C ASP A 277 -7.31 31.21 3.46
N ARG A 278 -7.01 31.07 2.17
CA ARG A 278 -6.74 32.21 1.26
C ARG A 278 -5.52 33.04 1.65
N GLU A 279 -4.54 32.42 2.31
CA GLU A 279 -3.34 33.12 2.79
C GLU A 279 -2.38 33.52 1.65
N HIS A 280 -2.45 32.86 0.50
CA HIS A 280 -1.58 33.17 -0.65
C HIS A 280 -1.87 34.51 -1.34
N GLY A 281 -2.52 35.45 -0.65
CA GLY A 281 -2.71 36.83 -1.07
C GLY A 281 -3.76 37.05 -2.15
N SER A 282 -4.44 36.01 -2.60
CA SER A 282 -5.46 36.14 -3.64
C SER A 282 -6.88 36.04 -3.06
N ARG A 283 -7.32 37.10 -2.42
CA ARG A 283 -8.76 37.35 -2.24
C ARG A 283 -9.51 37.44 -3.59
N LYS A 284 -8.84 37.08 -4.69
CA LYS A 284 -9.39 36.96 -6.03
C LYS A 284 -10.36 35.78 -6.15
N LEU A 285 -10.10 34.70 -5.38
CA LEU A 285 -10.96 33.53 -5.33
C LEU A 285 -12.09 33.83 -4.34
N GLY A 286 -13.31 33.81 -4.83
CA GLY A 286 -14.51 34.06 -4.04
C GLY A 286 -14.79 32.95 -3.02
N ASP A 287 -15.80 33.15 -2.18
CA ASP A 287 -16.22 32.19 -1.14
C ASP A 287 -16.60 30.82 -1.70
N GLN A 288 -16.97 30.77 -2.97
CA GLN A 288 -17.29 29.53 -3.69
C GLN A 288 -16.15 28.49 -3.68
N LEU A 289 -14.89 28.92 -3.48
CA LEU A 289 -13.76 27.99 -3.43
C LEU A 289 -13.90 26.95 -2.31
N THR A 290 -14.44 27.37 -1.16
CA THR A 290 -14.49 26.55 0.05
C THR A 290 -15.92 26.40 0.62
N ALA A 291 -16.92 27.06 0.04
CA ALA A 291 -18.29 27.08 0.58
C ALA A 291 -18.97 25.69 0.66
N HIS A 292 -18.46 24.72 -0.10
CA HIS A 292 -18.96 23.34 -0.12
C HIS A 292 -18.15 22.40 0.79
N LEU A 293 -17.12 22.90 1.47
CA LEU A 293 -16.28 22.13 2.39
C LEU A 293 -16.65 22.47 3.82
N ALA A 294 -16.93 21.45 4.63
CA ALA A 294 -17.25 21.62 6.04
C ALA A 294 -15.98 21.76 6.90
N ARG A 295 -14.86 21.24 6.44
CA ARG A 295 -13.59 21.16 7.18
C ARG A 295 -12.41 21.58 6.31
N ARG A 296 -11.32 21.93 6.97
CA ARG A 296 -10.02 22.16 6.30
C ARG A 296 -9.50 20.85 5.69
N PRO A 297 -8.72 20.91 4.60
CA PRO A 297 -8.11 19.73 4.01
C PRO A 297 -7.30 18.87 4.98
N SER A 298 -6.49 19.48 5.85
CA SER A 298 -5.73 18.76 6.88
C SER A 298 -6.62 18.08 7.92
N GLU A 299 -7.74 18.68 8.32
CA GLU A 299 -8.72 18.06 9.24
C GLU A 299 -9.42 16.85 8.61
N VAL A 300 -9.69 16.92 7.30
CA VAL A 300 -10.22 15.78 6.55
C VAL A 300 -9.22 14.65 6.50
N PHE A 301 -7.96 14.98 6.17
CA PHE A 301 -6.88 13.99 6.12
C PHE A 301 -6.68 13.30 7.47
N ASP A 302 -6.58 14.07 8.54
CA ASP A 302 -6.39 13.55 9.90
C ASP A 302 -7.53 12.58 10.32
N ALA A 303 -8.76 12.93 9.98
CA ALA A 303 -9.92 12.14 10.39
C ALA A 303 -10.20 10.90 9.54
N GLN A 304 -9.89 10.92 8.23
CA GLN A 304 -10.40 9.93 7.29
C GLN A 304 -9.36 9.31 6.37
N CYS A 305 -8.12 9.81 6.38
CA CYS A 305 -7.07 9.34 5.48
C CYS A 305 -5.89 8.74 6.23
N ALA A 306 -5.14 7.87 5.56
CA ALA A 306 -3.89 7.33 6.08
C ALA A 306 -2.89 7.07 4.94
N ILE A 307 -1.66 6.84 5.32
CA ILE A 307 -0.57 6.47 4.41
C ILE A 307 -0.10 5.07 4.78
N GLY A 308 -0.21 4.12 3.85
CA GLY A 308 0.46 2.83 3.90
C GLY A 308 1.91 3.03 3.45
N ALA A 309 2.76 3.36 4.41
CA ALA A 309 4.12 3.79 4.14
C ALA A 309 5.06 2.58 4.06
N SER A 310 5.15 1.98 2.89
CA SER A 310 6.07 0.89 2.62
C SER A 310 7.50 1.36 2.77
N ASN A 311 8.31 0.55 3.45
CA ASN A 311 9.72 0.84 3.63
C ASN A 311 9.97 2.27 4.12
N THR A 312 9.23 2.69 5.17
CA THR A 312 9.25 4.06 5.71
C THR A 312 10.68 4.49 6.07
N ARG A 313 11.10 5.61 5.55
CA ARG A 313 12.45 6.14 5.75
C ARG A 313 12.52 6.99 7.01
N ARG A 314 13.67 7.02 7.66
CA ARG A 314 13.92 7.89 8.81
C ARG A 314 13.61 9.35 8.57
N ARG A 315 13.94 9.87 7.38
CA ARG A 315 13.62 11.24 6.97
C ARG A 315 12.12 11.53 7.00
N GLU A 316 11.29 10.56 6.67
CA GLU A 316 9.84 10.69 6.71
C GLU A 316 9.35 10.68 8.16
N LEU A 317 9.88 9.77 8.98
CA LEU A 317 9.56 9.70 10.40
C LEU A 317 9.99 10.95 11.19
N ALA A 318 11.03 11.65 10.75
CA ALA A 318 11.40 12.94 11.32
C ALA A 318 10.30 14.00 11.18
N ARG A 319 9.41 13.87 10.18
CA ARG A 319 8.26 14.76 9.94
C ARG A 319 6.92 14.15 10.42
N ARG A 320 6.93 13.11 11.21
CA ARG A 320 5.72 12.36 11.60
C ARG A 320 4.66 13.20 12.31
N TYR A 321 5.07 14.25 13.02
CA TYR A 321 4.13 15.18 13.67
C TYR A 321 3.42 16.10 12.66
N GLU A 322 4.07 16.40 11.54
CA GLU A 322 3.47 17.19 10.47
C GLU A 322 2.54 16.34 9.59
N ILE A 323 2.81 15.04 9.49
CA ILE A 323 1.98 14.08 8.78
C ILE A 323 0.75 13.68 9.60
N GLY A 324 0.96 13.51 10.91
CA GLY A 324 0.05 12.87 11.85
C GLY A 324 0.51 11.47 12.20
N ILE A 325 0.91 11.24 13.47
CA ILE A 325 1.35 9.90 13.92
C ILE A 325 0.24 8.86 13.71
N GLY A 326 -1.02 9.26 13.90
CA GLY A 326 -2.20 8.42 13.70
C GLY A 326 -2.50 8.06 12.25
N ASN A 327 -1.84 8.73 11.28
CA ASN A 327 -2.09 8.55 9.86
C ASN A 327 -0.97 7.77 9.14
N ILE A 328 0.09 7.37 9.85
CA ILE A 328 1.20 6.58 9.30
C ILE A 328 1.01 5.11 9.67
N MET A 329 0.96 4.24 8.68
CA MET A 329 0.95 2.79 8.82
C MET A 329 2.17 2.23 8.10
N TRP A 330 3.03 1.52 8.83
CA TRP A 330 4.22 0.90 8.27
C TRP A 330 3.89 -0.34 7.44
N GLY A 331 4.64 -0.57 6.34
CA GLY A 331 4.56 -1.76 5.50
C GLY A 331 5.92 -2.34 5.14
N ASN A 332 6.02 -3.67 5.00
CA ASN A 332 7.25 -4.35 4.59
C ASN A 332 7.31 -4.68 3.10
N ASP A 333 6.20 -4.54 2.40
CA ASP A 333 6.09 -4.74 0.96
C ASP A 333 6.47 -6.18 0.51
N PHE A 334 6.19 -7.19 1.37
CA PHE A 334 6.47 -8.59 1.05
C PHE A 334 5.60 -9.08 -0.14
N PRO A 335 6.15 -9.77 -1.15
CA PRO A 335 7.53 -10.25 -1.30
C PRO A 335 8.40 -9.43 -2.28
N HIS A 336 8.11 -8.14 -2.47
CA HIS A 336 8.82 -7.30 -3.42
C HIS A 336 10.28 -7.02 -3.01
N PRO A 337 11.24 -6.97 -3.96
CA PRO A 337 12.65 -6.73 -3.66
C PRO A 337 12.95 -5.31 -3.17
N GLU A 338 12.08 -4.33 -3.45
CA GLU A 338 12.15 -2.96 -2.93
C GLU A 338 11.67 -2.84 -1.49
N GLY A 339 11.03 -3.87 -0.95
CA GLY A 339 10.53 -3.96 0.41
C GLY A 339 11.61 -4.14 1.47
N THR A 340 11.18 -4.50 2.68
CA THR A 340 12.12 -4.74 3.80
C THR A 340 12.37 -6.22 4.07
N TRP A 341 11.53 -7.11 3.54
CA TRP A 341 11.71 -8.56 3.65
C TRP A 341 12.94 -9.02 2.82
N PRO A 342 13.75 -9.97 3.29
CA PRO A 342 13.65 -10.70 4.56
C PRO A 342 14.43 -10.06 5.74
N HIS A 343 14.66 -8.76 5.73
CA HIS A 343 15.49 -8.01 6.66
C HIS A 343 14.73 -6.93 7.43
N THR A 344 13.42 -7.14 7.68
CA THR A 344 12.55 -6.12 8.29
C THR A 344 13.06 -5.60 9.62
N ARG A 345 13.65 -6.45 10.48
CA ARG A 345 14.15 -5.99 11.80
C ARG A 345 15.27 -4.98 11.67
N GLU A 346 16.19 -5.20 10.75
CA GLU A 346 17.31 -4.30 10.46
C GLU A 346 16.80 -2.98 9.89
N TRP A 347 15.84 -3.03 8.99
CA TRP A 347 15.20 -1.85 8.43
C TRP A 347 14.45 -1.04 9.50
N LEU A 348 13.68 -1.70 10.37
CA LEU A 348 13.00 -1.06 11.48
C LEU A 348 14.00 -0.42 12.45
N ARG A 349 15.11 -1.11 12.76
CA ARG A 349 16.18 -0.55 13.57
C ARG A 349 16.74 0.73 12.95
N GLY A 350 17.03 0.71 11.64
CA GLY A 350 17.52 1.88 10.91
C GLY A 350 16.57 3.07 10.93
N ALA A 351 15.26 2.82 10.86
CA ALA A 351 14.26 3.86 10.74
C ALA A 351 13.73 4.36 12.10
N PHE A 352 13.58 3.47 13.09
CA PHE A 352 12.84 3.74 14.34
C PHE A 352 13.68 3.85 15.59
N HIS A 353 15.00 3.65 15.56
CA HIS A 353 15.85 3.58 16.74
C HIS A 353 15.74 4.77 17.69
N ASP A 354 15.43 5.96 17.21
CA ASP A 354 15.27 7.20 17.98
C ASP A 354 13.82 7.68 18.12
N ILE A 355 12.86 6.87 17.63
CA ILE A 355 11.44 7.18 17.77
C ILE A 355 10.95 6.69 19.13
N PRO A 356 10.14 7.45 19.88
CA PRO A 356 9.55 7.00 21.13
C PRO A 356 8.81 5.67 20.99
N ILE A 357 8.96 4.80 21.97
CA ILE A 357 8.39 3.44 21.94
C ILE A 357 6.87 3.46 21.70
N ASP A 358 6.16 4.36 22.37
CA ASP A 358 4.70 4.44 22.22
C ASP A 358 4.29 4.89 20.80
N GLU A 359 5.01 5.84 20.21
CA GLU A 359 4.79 6.28 18.84
C GLU A 359 5.13 5.15 17.83
N THR A 360 6.21 4.42 18.09
CA THR A 360 6.59 3.23 17.32
C THR A 360 5.48 2.18 17.33
N ARG A 361 4.89 1.88 18.49
CA ARG A 361 3.76 0.94 18.61
C ARG A 361 2.56 1.35 17.76
N VAL A 362 2.25 2.63 17.76
CA VAL A 362 1.14 3.17 16.98
C VAL A 362 1.39 2.98 15.48
N MET A 363 2.58 3.35 14.99
CA MET A 363 2.89 3.30 13.56
C MET A 363 3.17 1.88 13.03
N LEU A 364 3.76 0.98 13.83
CA LEU A 364 4.06 -0.39 13.39
C LEU A 364 2.86 -1.33 13.37
N GLY A 365 1.79 -1.01 14.12
CA GLY A 365 0.63 -1.91 14.16
C GLY A 365 -0.66 -1.28 14.64
N GLY A 366 -0.62 -0.33 15.56
CA GLY A 366 -1.81 0.28 16.14
C GLY A 366 -2.73 0.91 15.09
N ASN A 367 -2.18 1.73 14.22
CA ASN A 367 -2.94 2.39 13.15
C ASN A 367 -3.51 1.39 12.14
N THR A 368 -2.71 0.41 11.73
CA THR A 368 -3.14 -0.64 10.81
C THR A 368 -4.25 -1.49 11.45
N ALA A 369 -4.10 -1.84 12.73
CA ALA A 369 -5.14 -2.57 13.44
C ALA A 369 -6.46 -1.80 13.50
N ALA A 370 -6.41 -0.50 13.79
CA ALA A 370 -7.60 0.36 13.86
C ALA A 370 -8.25 0.56 12.48
N MET A 371 -7.44 0.75 11.44
CA MET A 371 -7.93 0.98 10.07
C MET A 371 -8.69 -0.24 9.52
N TYR A 372 -8.15 -1.45 9.72
CA TYR A 372 -8.66 -2.68 9.10
C TYR A 372 -9.35 -3.63 10.07
N GLY A 373 -9.52 -3.24 11.31
CA GLY A 373 -10.24 -4.03 12.32
C GLY A 373 -9.52 -5.33 12.69
N PHE A 374 -8.20 -5.31 12.86
CA PHE A 374 -7.48 -6.46 13.42
C PHE A 374 -7.78 -6.60 14.91
N ASP A 375 -7.98 -7.83 15.35
CA ASP A 375 -8.10 -8.15 16.76
C ASP A 375 -6.69 -8.23 17.39
N VAL A 376 -6.32 -7.15 18.07
CA VAL A 376 -5.01 -7.01 18.70
C VAL A 376 -4.78 -8.07 19.77
N ASP A 377 -5.82 -8.45 20.51
CA ASP A 377 -5.71 -9.47 21.58
C ASP A 377 -5.49 -10.87 20.96
N ALA A 378 -6.14 -11.18 19.87
CA ALA A 378 -5.92 -12.43 19.13
C ALA A 378 -4.48 -12.52 18.59
N LEU A 379 -3.91 -11.42 18.12
CA LEU A 379 -2.53 -11.35 17.62
C LEU A 379 -1.46 -11.26 18.70
N ALA A 380 -1.81 -10.87 19.94
CA ALA A 380 -0.86 -10.61 21.01
C ALA A 380 0.04 -11.83 21.34
N THR A 381 -0.52 -13.03 21.31
CA THR A 381 0.24 -14.27 21.58
C THR A 381 1.33 -14.50 20.52
N LEU A 382 1.00 -14.28 19.27
CA LEU A 382 1.96 -14.38 18.16
C LEU A 382 3.01 -13.27 18.25
N ALA A 383 2.59 -12.02 18.48
CA ALA A 383 3.49 -10.89 18.65
C ALA A 383 4.49 -11.12 19.79
N GLY A 384 4.06 -11.74 20.89
CA GLY A 384 4.92 -12.13 22.02
C GLY A 384 6.01 -13.17 21.65
N ARG A 385 5.84 -13.90 20.56
CA ARG A 385 6.83 -14.88 20.08
C ARG A 385 7.74 -14.31 18.99
N VAL A 386 7.18 -13.62 18.00
CA VAL A 386 7.91 -13.25 16.79
C VAL A 386 8.21 -11.75 16.66
N GLY A 387 7.41 -10.89 17.27
CA GLY A 387 7.57 -9.44 17.16
C GLY A 387 8.92 -8.95 17.70
N PRO A 388 9.52 -7.90 17.12
CA PRO A 388 10.74 -7.31 17.63
C PRO A 388 10.51 -6.63 18.99
N THR A 389 11.57 -6.55 19.80
CA THR A 389 11.59 -5.78 21.06
C THR A 389 12.09 -4.35 20.79
N PRO A 390 11.86 -3.39 21.71
CA PRO A 390 12.53 -2.10 21.66
C PRO A 390 14.07 -2.19 21.59
N ALA A 391 14.66 -3.19 22.23
CA ALA A 391 16.10 -3.42 22.15
C ALA A 391 16.53 -3.91 20.74
N ASP A 392 15.73 -4.75 20.08
CA ASP A 392 16.01 -5.18 18.71
C ASP A 392 16.02 -3.96 17.74
N LEU A 393 15.24 -2.93 18.04
CA LEU A 393 15.19 -1.70 17.27
C LEU A 393 16.22 -0.64 17.72
N GLY A 394 17.08 -0.96 18.70
CA GLY A 394 18.10 -0.03 19.20
C GLY A 394 17.56 1.15 20.02
N GLN A 395 16.33 1.04 20.55
CA GLN A 395 15.66 2.11 21.31
C GLN A 395 16.00 2.12 22.80
N THR A 396 16.86 1.22 23.25
CA THR A 396 17.25 1.07 24.67
C THR A 396 18.76 0.90 24.83
N GLY A 397 19.31 1.41 25.92
CA GLY A 397 20.71 1.22 26.28
C GLY A 397 21.72 1.96 25.40
N ASP A 398 22.91 1.41 25.29
CA ASP A 398 24.06 2.03 24.60
C ASP A 398 23.84 2.19 23.09
N ASP A 399 22.91 1.45 22.52
CA ASP A 399 22.56 1.55 21.09
C ASP A 399 21.98 2.93 20.76
N LEU A 400 21.18 3.52 21.65
CA LEU A 400 20.58 4.82 21.41
C LEU A 400 21.65 5.92 21.32
N ASP A 401 22.66 5.86 22.17
CA ASP A 401 23.76 6.84 22.15
C ASP A 401 24.60 6.70 20.88
N LYS A 402 24.85 5.48 20.45
CA LYS A 402 25.52 5.21 19.16
C LYS A 402 24.80 5.84 17.97
N TRP A 403 23.48 5.74 17.94
CA TRP A 403 22.68 6.34 16.86
C TRP A 403 22.69 7.87 16.90
N ARG A 404 22.65 8.47 18.09
CA ARG A 404 22.80 9.93 18.28
C ARG A 404 24.16 10.43 17.80
N ASP A 405 25.22 9.67 18.04
CA ASP A 405 26.57 10.00 17.58
C ASP A 405 26.68 9.95 16.06
N LEU A 406 26.04 8.96 15.43
CA LEU A 406 25.98 8.85 13.96
C LEU A 406 25.18 10.00 13.34
N GLU A 407 24.12 10.46 14.00
CA GLU A 407 23.39 11.65 13.57
C GLU A 407 24.20 12.93 13.69
N ALA A 408 24.86 13.11 14.81
CA ALA A 408 25.76 14.25 15.04
C ALA A 408 26.88 14.33 13.99
N ALA A 409 27.27 13.18 13.41
CA ALA A 409 28.21 13.09 12.31
C ALA A 409 27.64 13.53 10.94
N GLY A 410 26.37 13.97 10.87
CA GLY A 410 25.79 14.56 9.66
C GLY A 410 25.26 13.56 8.62
N ARG A 411 24.89 12.36 9.04
CA ARG A 411 24.34 11.29 8.16
C ARG A 411 22.87 10.94 8.39
N PRO A 412 22.01 11.84 8.89
CA PRO A 412 20.66 11.47 9.32
C PRO A 412 19.67 11.15 8.20
N TRP A 413 19.97 11.51 6.96
CA TRP A 413 19.14 11.26 5.78
C TRP A 413 19.55 10.07 4.97
N LEU A 414 20.73 9.61 5.21
CA LEU A 414 21.10 8.38 4.59
C LEU A 414 20.21 7.35 5.24
N THR A 415 19.34 6.81 4.47
CA THR A 415 18.50 5.68 4.85
C THR A 415 19.24 4.88 5.89
N GLY A 416 18.60 4.33 6.88
CA GLY A 416 19.23 3.48 7.88
C GLY A 416 20.45 2.64 7.43
N THR A 417 20.63 2.47 6.11
CA THR A 417 21.75 1.80 5.47
C THR A 417 23.13 2.36 5.77
N GLU A 418 23.28 3.65 6.04
CA GLU A 418 24.57 4.19 6.47
C GLU A 418 24.71 4.29 7.98
N ALA A 419 23.60 4.32 8.70
CA ALA A 419 23.59 4.32 10.14
C ALA A 419 23.57 2.89 10.72
N VAL A 420 22.98 1.95 10.01
CA VAL A 420 23.03 0.51 10.27
C VAL A 420 23.66 -0.10 9.05
N PRO A 421 24.76 -0.83 9.15
CA PRO A 421 25.14 -1.72 8.06
C PRO A 421 23.98 -2.69 7.92
N LEU A 422 23.05 -2.36 7.04
CA LEU A 422 22.15 -3.38 6.54
C LEU A 422 23.04 -4.46 5.93
N PRO A 423 22.71 -5.73 6.10
CA PRO A 423 23.26 -6.71 5.21
C PRO A 423 22.85 -6.23 3.83
N VAL A 424 23.78 -5.55 3.18
CA VAL A 424 23.64 -5.18 1.80
C VAL A 424 23.62 -6.50 1.08
N GLY A 425 22.43 -6.92 0.71
CA GLY A 425 22.36 -7.72 -0.47
C GLY A 425 23.14 -6.97 -1.55
N PRO A 426 23.86 -7.63 -2.40
CA PRO A 426 24.69 -7.06 -3.43
C PRO A 426 23.96 -6.03 -4.28
#